data_a01a0525eee9e4de8baed8ab81c29692
#
_entry.id   a01a0525eee9e4de8baed8ab81c29692
#
_cell.length_a   1.000
_cell.length_b   1.000
_cell.length_c   1.000
_cell.angle_alpha   90.00
_cell.angle_beta   90.00
_cell.angle_gamma   90.00
#
_symmetry.space_group_name_H-M   'P 1'
#
loop_
_entity.id
_entity.type
_entity.pdbx_description
1 polymer ?
#
loop_
_entity_poly.entity_id
_entity_poly.type
_entity_poly.pdbx_seq_one_letter_code
_entity_poly.pdbx_strand_id
1 'polypeptide(L)' 'IMKKQSHKPYTKFKGWLRENGLTYADIASFLGINQTTVALKINGESDFLLCEIQALKQHYNLDSNIFFTDVVA' A
#
# COMPACT_ATOMS: atom_id res chain seq x y z
N ILE A 1 -16.92 12.99 12.11
CA ILE A 1 -17.09 12.55 10.74
C ILE A 1 -16.34 11.27 10.53
N MET A 2 -17.04 10.27 10.07
CA MET A 2 -16.42 8.96 9.85
C MET A 2 -15.86 8.90 8.44
N LYS A 3 -14.60 8.54 8.37
CA LYS A 3 -13.98 8.29 7.08
C LYS A 3 -14.43 6.95 6.56
N LYS A 4 -14.79 6.93 5.29
CA LYS A 4 -15.20 5.70 4.65
C LYS A 4 -13.95 4.90 4.28
N GLN A 5 -13.90 3.66 4.71
CA GLN A 5 -12.77 2.81 4.46
C GLN A 5 -13.09 1.86 3.31
N SER A 6 -12.24 1.85 2.28
CA SER A 6 -12.41 0.98 1.12
C SER A 6 -11.94 -0.44 1.40
N HIS A 7 -10.92 -0.58 2.23
CA HIS A 7 -10.38 -1.87 2.62
C HIS A 7 -9.66 -1.71 3.96
N LYS A 8 -9.30 -2.81 4.56
CA LYS A 8 -8.51 -2.76 5.78
C LYS A 8 -7.09 -2.32 5.47
N PRO A 9 -6.39 -1.68 6.42
CA PRO A 9 -5.01 -1.29 6.19
C PRO A 9 -4.14 -2.49 5.76
N TYR A 10 -3.21 -2.24 4.87
CA TYR A 10 -2.27 -3.24 4.41
C TYR A 10 -1.15 -3.40 5.44
N THR A 11 -1.44 -4.07 6.53
CA THR A 11 -0.49 -4.20 7.64
C THR A 11 0.77 -4.96 7.23
N LYS A 12 0.63 -5.97 6.39
CA LYS A 12 1.78 -6.73 5.89
C LYS A 12 2.70 -5.85 5.05
N PHE A 13 2.12 -4.99 4.22
CA PHE A 13 2.90 -4.05 3.43
C PHE A 13 3.61 -3.03 4.31
N LYS A 14 2.93 -2.54 5.33
CA LYS A 14 3.55 -1.63 6.30
C LYS A 14 4.75 -2.29 6.98
N GLY A 15 4.59 -3.54 7.40
CA GLY A 15 5.67 -4.28 8.03
C GLY A 15 6.84 -4.49 7.08
N TRP A 16 6.56 -4.82 5.84
CA TRP A 16 7.58 -4.99 4.82
C TRP A 16 8.37 -3.70 4.60
N LEU A 17 7.67 -2.56 4.53
CA LEU A 17 8.34 -1.27 4.37
C LEU A 17 9.29 -1.01 5.53
N ARG A 18 8.81 -1.25 6.74
CA ARG A 18 9.63 -1.05 7.95
C ARG A 18 10.86 -1.94 7.95
N GLU A 19 10.68 -3.21 7.60
CA GLU A 19 11.79 -4.16 7.57
C GLU A 19 12.85 -3.77 6.54
N ASN A 20 12.45 -3.12 5.45
CA ASN A 20 13.35 -2.74 4.38
C ASN A 20 13.82 -1.29 4.47
N GLY A 21 13.43 -0.59 5.53
CA GLY A 21 13.84 0.80 5.72
C GLY A 21 13.26 1.75 4.71
N LEU A 22 12.09 1.43 4.17
CA LEU A 22 11.42 2.25 3.18
C LEU A 22 10.31 3.08 3.84
N THR A 23 10.05 4.24 3.26
CA THR A 23 9.01 5.14 3.75
C THR A 23 7.92 5.31 2.69
N TYR A 24 6.82 5.92 3.11
CA TYR A 24 5.75 6.27 2.15
C TYR A 24 6.27 7.22 1.08
N ALA A 25 7.23 8.08 1.43
CA ALA A 25 7.84 8.98 0.45
C ALA A 25 8.56 8.20 -0.65
N ASP A 26 9.23 7.11 -0.28
CA ASP A 26 9.91 6.26 -1.27
C ASP A 26 8.92 5.65 -2.24
N ILE A 27 7.81 5.15 -1.74
CA ILE A 27 6.76 4.56 -2.57
C ILE A 27 6.11 5.62 -3.45
N ALA A 28 5.84 6.79 -2.88
CA ALA A 28 5.26 7.90 -3.62
C ALA A 28 6.15 8.34 -4.78
N SER A 29 7.45 8.43 -4.52
CA SER A 29 8.42 8.80 -5.55
C SER A 29 8.44 7.77 -6.67
N PHE A 30 8.43 6.50 -6.32
CA PHE A 30 8.42 5.42 -7.32
C PHE A 30 7.15 5.45 -8.18
N LEU A 31 6.00 5.65 -7.55
CA LEU A 31 4.72 5.66 -8.25
C LEU A 31 4.40 6.99 -8.92
N GLY A 32 5.15 8.04 -8.60
CA GLY A 32 4.90 9.37 -9.15
C GLY A 32 3.65 10.02 -8.58
N ILE A 33 3.31 9.72 -7.35
CA ILE A 33 2.14 10.29 -6.67
C ILE A 33 2.55 10.94 -5.36
N ASN A 34 1.60 11.59 -4.72
CA ASN A 34 1.83 12.29 -3.48
C ASN A 34 1.96 11.32 -2.31
N GLN A 35 2.82 11.64 -1.36
CA GLN A 35 3.02 10.83 -0.16
C GLN A 35 1.72 10.66 0.64
N THR A 36 0.93 11.72 0.73
CA THR A 36 -0.37 11.65 1.41
C THR A 36 -1.29 10.65 0.73
N THR A 37 -1.26 10.62 -0.61
CA THR A 37 -2.05 9.67 -1.37
C THR A 37 -1.63 8.23 -1.09
N VAL A 38 -0.32 7.99 -0.97
CA VAL A 38 0.18 6.66 -0.60
C VAL A 38 -0.34 6.26 0.77
N ALA A 39 -0.28 7.16 1.73
CA ALA A 39 -0.76 6.89 3.08
C ALA A 39 -2.25 6.52 3.09
N LEU A 40 -3.06 7.25 2.32
CA LEU A 40 -4.48 6.96 2.21
C LEU A 40 -4.73 5.57 1.64
N LYS A 41 -3.97 5.21 0.60
CA LYS A 41 -4.13 3.90 -0.04
C LYS A 41 -3.71 2.76 0.88
N ILE A 42 -2.61 2.93 1.60
CA ILE A 42 -2.13 1.90 2.52
C ILE A 42 -3.07 1.74 3.71
N ASN A 43 -3.62 2.84 4.21
CA ASN A 43 -4.47 2.81 5.39
C ASN A 43 -5.93 2.44 5.10
N GLY A 44 -6.27 2.23 3.83
CA GLY A 44 -7.57 1.70 3.47
C GLY A 44 -8.62 2.74 3.11
N GLU A 45 -8.26 4.02 3.09
CA GLU A 45 -9.21 5.08 2.72
C GLU A 45 -9.33 5.23 1.22
N SER A 46 -8.39 4.66 0.48
CA SER A 46 -8.37 4.66 -0.97
C SER A 46 -7.73 3.35 -1.42
N ASP A 47 -7.92 2.96 -2.67
CA ASP A 47 -7.36 1.72 -3.19
C ASP A 47 -6.18 2.01 -4.11
N PHE A 48 -5.22 1.10 -4.12
CA PHE A 48 -4.19 1.12 -5.15
C PHE A 48 -4.83 0.73 -6.48
N LEU A 49 -4.37 1.36 -7.54
CA LEU A 49 -4.73 0.92 -8.88
C LEU A 49 -4.00 -0.38 -9.20
N LEU A 50 -4.60 -1.19 -10.04
CA LEU A 50 -4.00 -2.48 -10.42
C LEU A 50 -2.60 -2.27 -11.00
N CYS A 51 -2.42 -1.26 -11.84
CA CYS A 51 -1.11 -0.97 -12.42
C CYS A 51 -0.09 -0.57 -11.34
N GLU A 52 -0.53 0.10 -10.30
CA GLU A 52 0.36 0.47 -9.18
C GLU A 52 0.81 -0.76 -8.42
N ILE A 53 -0.12 -1.67 -8.15
CA ILE A 53 0.20 -2.92 -7.46
C ILE A 53 1.18 -3.74 -8.29
N GLN A 54 0.94 -3.85 -9.59
CA GLN A 54 1.82 -4.61 -10.47
C GLN A 54 3.21 -3.99 -10.54
N ALA A 55 3.29 -2.67 -10.61
CA ALA A 55 4.57 -1.97 -10.66
C ALA A 55 5.36 -2.20 -9.37
N LEU A 56 4.70 -2.10 -8.23
CA LEU A 56 5.35 -2.35 -6.94
C LEU A 56 5.83 -3.78 -6.82
N LYS A 57 5.00 -4.74 -7.21
CA LYS A 57 5.38 -6.14 -7.16
C LYS A 57 6.60 -6.45 -8.01
N GLN A 58 6.66 -5.89 -9.21
CA GLN A 58 7.78 -6.11 -10.11
C GLN A 58 9.05 -5.42 -9.61
N HIS A 59 8.91 -4.17 -9.18
CA HIS A 59 10.08 -3.38 -8.79
C HIS A 59 10.73 -3.91 -7.51
N TYR A 60 9.91 -4.28 -6.53
CA TYR A 60 10.39 -4.73 -5.23
C TYR A 60 10.33 -6.25 -5.07
N ASN A 61 9.91 -6.95 -6.09
CA ASN A 61 9.75 -8.41 -6.05
C ASN A 61 8.86 -8.85 -4.90
N LEU A 62 7.70 -8.22 -4.78
CA LEU A 62 6.77 -8.48 -3.69
C LEU A 62 5.92 -9.72 -3.95
N ASP A 63 5.60 -10.42 -2.87
CA ASP A 63 4.61 -11.48 -2.90
C ASP A 63 3.22 -10.86 -2.97
N SER A 64 2.33 -11.46 -3.74
CA SER A 64 0.95 -11.00 -3.85
C SER A 64 0.26 -10.91 -2.50
N ASN A 65 0.60 -11.78 -1.57
CA ASN A 65 0.00 -11.81 -0.23
C ASN A 65 0.20 -10.52 0.55
N ILE A 66 1.19 -9.72 0.18
CA ILE A 66 1.51 -8.50 0.92
C ILE A 66 0.36 -7.48 0.83
N PHE A 67 -0.44 -7.56 -0.23
CA PHE A 67 -1.60 -6.68 -0.42
C PHE A 67 -2.91 -7.32 0.03
N PHE A 68 -2.87 -8.53 0.53
CA PHE A 68 -4.07 -9.16 1.08
C PHE A 68 -4.24 -8.70 2.51
N THR A 69 -5.44 -8.24 2.81
CA THR A 69 -5.81 -7.92 4.18
C THR A 69 -6.49 -9.13 4.80
N ASP A 70 -6.60 -9.13 6.11
CA ASP A 70 -7.35 -10.17 6.77
C ASP A 70 -8.81 -10.04 6.35
N VAL A 71 -9.23 -10.96 5.51
CA VAL A 71 -10.59 -10.97 5.04
C VAL A 71 -11.40 -11.73 6.06
N VAL A 72 -12.33 -11.02 6.65
CA VAL A 72 -13.32 -11.69 7.47
C VAL A 72 -14.38 -12.19 6.52
N ALA A 73 -14.39 -13.45 6.34
CA ALA A 73 -15.35 -14.06 5.45
C ALA A 73 -16.79 -13.80 5.94
#